data_bf55cb82da101e39569bcdaf24b48c02
#
_entry.id   bf55cb82da101e39569bcdaf24b48c02
#
_cell.length_a   1.000
_cell.length_b   1.000
_cell.length_c   1.000
_cell.angle_alpha   90.00
_cell.angle_beta   90.00
_cell.angle_gamma   90.00
#
_symmetry.space_group_name_H-M   'P 1'
#
loop_
_entity.id
_entity.type
_entity.pdbx_description
1 polymer ?
#
loop_
_entity_poly.entity_id
_entity_poly.type
_entity_poly.pdbx_seq_one_letter_code
_entity_poly.pdbx_strand_id
1 'polypeptide(L)'
;IQDVGLRYYTYIYTMTYCMEAAAELGIQFIVLDRPNPLGNRIIAGGVIEPDCASFIGDYGLPMRYGMTPGEVGNYFIAYGNLSLDYMVIKLKEYGRDMLFPQTRQPWNVPSPALPDFTCTICYSGGCAVGASNISEGRGTPHPFLTYGAPYIDMDEFYEALLPWVDREKLLIRKKAFT
;
A
#
# COMPACT_ATOMS: atom_id res chain seq x y z
N ILE A 1 9.73 -10.10 -1.82
CA ILE A 1 8.42 -9.40 -1.93
C ILE A 1 8.67 -7.90 -1.76
N GLN A 2 8.09 -7.08 -2.61
CA GLN A 2 8.04 -5.63 -2.45
C GLN A 2 6.64 -5.25 -2.01
N ASP A 3 6.51 -4.85 -0.77
CA ASP A 3 5.28 -4.28 -0.23
C ASP A 3 5.17 -2.78 -0.53
N VAL A 4 3.99 -2.20 -0.39
CA VAL A 4 3.72 -0.78 -0.66
C VAL A 4 3.24 0.00 0.57
N GLY A 5 3.16 -0.63 1.74
CA GLY A 5 2.79 0.01 3.00
C GLY A 5 1.28 0.19 3.21
N LEU A 6 0.46 -0.58 2.49
CA LEU A 6 -0.99 -0.50 2.50
C LEU A 6 -1.61 -1.89 2.64
N ARG A 7 -2.54 -2.07 3.59
CA ARG A 7 -3.09 -3.39 3.92
C ARG A 7 -3.78 -4.08 2.74
N TYR A 8 -4.45 -3.35 1.88
CA TYR A 8 -5.13 -3.92 0.72
C TYR A 8 -4.19 -4.28 -0.44
N TYR A 9 -2.87 -4.04 -0.30
CA TYR A 9 -1.84 -4.60 -1.16
C TYR A 9 -1.35 -5.93 -0.56
N THR A 10 -1.99 -6.99 -0.89
CA THR A 10 -2.13 -8.28 -0.21
C THR A 10 -0.85 -9.08 0.08
N TYR A 11 0.32 -8.64 -0.34
CA TYR A 11 1.57 -9.39 -0.17
C TYR A 11 1.95 -9.63 1.29
N ILE A 12 1.55 -8.74 2.20
CA ILE A 12 1.75 -8.95 3.64
C ILE A 12 0.94 -10.14 4.15
N TYR A 13 -0.27 -10.37 3.63
CA TYR A 13 -1.09 -11.54 4.01
C TYR A 13 -0.57 -12.83 3.37
N THR A 14 -0.03 -12.78 2.14
CA THR A 14 0.72 -13.91 1.57
C THR A 14 1.91 -14.27 2.45
N MET A 15 2.63 -13.27 2.98
CA MET A 15 3.72 -13.49 3.93
C MET A 15 3.19 -14.14 5.22
N THR A 16 2.03 -13.69 5.75
CA THR A 16 1.42 -14.26 6.95
C THR A 16 1.06 -15.72 6.77
N TYR A 17 0.45 -16.10 5.67
CA TYR A 17 0.15 -17.51 5.37
C TYR A 17 1.41 -18.39 5.29
N CYS A 18 2.50 -17.84 4.73
CA CYS A 18 3.78 -18.53 4.76
C CYS A 18 4.34 -18.66 6.19
N MET A 19 4.14 -17.65 7.04
CA MET A 19 4.56 -17.68 8.45
C MET A 19 3.76 -18.69 9.25
N GLU A 20 2.45 -18.78 9.04
CA GLU A 20 1.56 -19.77 9.66
C GLU A 20 2.00 -21.20 9.28
N ALA A 21 2.20 -21.45 7.99
CA ALA A 21 2.69 -22.74 7.52
C ALA A 21 4.08 -23.08 8.07
N ALA A 22 4.98 -22.09 8.18
CA ALA A 22 6.31 -22.30 8.78
C ALA A 22 6.22 -22.66 10.26
N ALA A 23 5.31 -22.01 11.00
CA ALA A 23 5.06 -22.31 12.41
C ALA A 23 4.52 -23.75 12.60
N GLU A 24 3.56 -24.17 11.79
CA GLU A 24 3.00 -25.54 11.82
C GLU A 24 4.06 -26.61 11.53
N LEU A 25 5.00 -26.31 10.63
CA LEU A 25 6.06 -27.23 10.22
C LEU A 25 7.32 -27.14 11.10
N GLY A 26 7.38 -26.22 12.05
CA GLY A 26 8.57 -25.97 12.87
C GLY A 26 9.77 -25.44 12.06
N ILE A 27 9.53 -24.71 10.98
CA ILE A 27 10.55 -24.16 10.09
C ILE A 27 10.84 -22.72 10.48
N GLN A 28 12.13 -22.37 10.54
CA GLN A 28 12.54 -20.96 10.75
C GLN A 28 12.08 -20.08 9.58
N PHE A 29 11.54 -18.91 9.90
CA PHE A 29 11.12 -17.91 8.91
C PHE A 29 11.99 -16.66 8.99
N ILE A 30 12.68 -16.34 7.91
CA ILE A 30 13.60 -15.19 7.85
C ILE A 30 13.06 -14.16 6.88
N VAL A 31 12.87 -12.92 7.34
CA VAL A 31 12.53 -11.78 6.50
C VAL A 31 13.77 -10.95 6.21
N LEU A 32 14.14 -10.84 4.94
CA LEU A 32 15.07 -9.82 4.46
C LEU A 32 14.30 -8.52 4.31
N ASP A 33 14.43 -7.63 5.28
CA ASP A 33 13.58 -6.45 5.41
C ASP A 33 13.74 -5.48 4.24
N ARG A 34 12.68 -4.74 3.93
CA ARG A 34 12.66 -3.74 2.88
C ARG A 34 12.01 -2.44 3.39
N PRO A 35 12.33 -1.29 2.76
CA PRO A 35 11.66 -0.04 3.10
C PRO A 35 10.16 -0.13 2.87
N ASN A 36 9.37 0.41 3.78
CA ASN A 36 8.00 0.78 3.48
C ASN A 36 8.03 2.01 2.55
N PRO A 37 7.50 1.93 1.33
CA PRO A 37 7.61 3.03 0.38
C PRO A 37 7.02 4.34 0.86
N LEU A 38 5.94 4.27 1.65
CA LEU A 38 5.23 5.43 2.20
C LEU A 38 5.84 5.95 3.52
N GLY A 39 6.95 5.35 3.97
CA GLY A 39 7.54 5.64 5.28
C GLY A 39 6.70 5.11 6.45
N ASN A 40 7.28 5.16 7.66
CA ASN A 40 6.71 4.51 8.84
C ASN A 40 6.18 5.50 9.89
N ARG A 41 6.10 6.80 9.58
CA ARG A 41 5.63 7.83 10.55
C ARG A 41 4.12 7.97 10.59
N ILE A 42 3.45 7.73 9.47
CA ILE A 42 2.01 7.98 9.35
C ILE A 42 1.27 6.65 9.37
N ILE A 43 0.36 6.55 10.32
CA ILE A 43 -0.65 5.49 10.41
C ILE A 43 -1.99 6.16 10.14
N ALA A 44 -2.80 5.62 9.22
CA ALA A 44 -4.04 6.25 8.80
C ALA A 44 -5.04 5.25 8.20
N GLY A 45 -6.30 5.68 8.11
CA GLY A 45 -7.37 4.99 7.37
C GLY A 45 -8.12 3.94 8.17
N GLY A 46 -8.11 4.01 9.51
CA GLY A 46 -8.87 3.12 10.38
C GLY A 46 -8.43 1.64 10.33
N VAL A 47 -8.79 0.87 11.33
CA VAL A 47 -8.57 -0.57 11.39
C VAL A 47 -9.72 -1.32 10.73
N ILE A 48 -9.46 -2.57 10.34
CA ILE A 48 -10.51 -3.44 9.80
C ILE A 48 -11.43 -3.91 10.93
N GLU A 49 -12.72 -3.85 10.70
CA GLU A 49 -13.71 -4.45 11.58
C GLU A 49 -13.62 -5.99 11.48
N PRO A 50 -13.76 -6.74 12.58
CA PRO A 50 -13.64 -8.19 12.55
C PRO A 50 -14.55 -8.87 11.53
N ASP A 51 -15.79 -8.39 11.38
CA ASP A 51 -16.77 -8.94 10.43
C ASP A 51 -16.43 -8.65 8.96
N CYS A 52 -15.47 -7.75 8.71
CA CYS A 52 -14.97 -7.39 7.39
C CYS A 52 -13.61 -8.02 7.09
N ALA A 53 -13.09 -8.90 7.97
CA ALA A 53 -11.80 -9.54 7.76
C ALA A 53 -11.80 -10.36 6.47
N SER A 54 -10.74 -10.20 5.68
CA SER A 54 -10.59 -10.86 4.37
C SER A 54 -9.13 -10.77 3.90
N PHE A 55 -8.83 -11.39 2.76
CA PHE A 55 -7.48 -11.32 2.17
C PHE A 55 -7.00 -9.88 1.83
N ILE A 56 -7.89 -8.89 1.77
CA ILE A 56 -7.54 -7.48 1.56
C ILE A 56 -7.56 -6.65 2.86
N GLY A 57 -7.76 -7.30 3.99
CA GLY A 57 -7.75 -6.64 5.29
C GLY A 57 -8.00 -7.61 6.42
N ASP A 58 -6.99 -7.83 7.27
CA ASP A 58 -7.05 -8.71 8.41
C ASP A 58 -6.11 -8.23 9.53
N TYR A 59 -6.05 -8.97 10.64
CA TYR A 59 -5.17 -8.74 11.78
C TYR A 59 -5.31 -7.34 12.41
N GLY A 60 -6.46 -6.68 12.27
CA GLY A 60 -6.67 -5.34 12.83
C GLY A 60 -5.76 -4.25 12.26
N LEU A 61 -5.15 -4.47 11.09
CA LEU A 61 -4.27 -3.47 10.49
C LEU A 61 -5.05 -2.24 10.00
N PRO A 62 -4.54 -1.02 10.23
CA PRO A 62 -5.06 0.17 9.54
C PRO A 62 -4.72 0.16 8.05
N MET A 63 -5.40 0.98 7.26
CA MET A 63 -5.17 1.05 5.80
C MET A 63 -3.70 1.32 5.48
N ARG A 64 -3.12 2.34 6.09
CA ARG A 64 -1.68 2.64 6.07
C ARG A 64 -1.11 2.30 7.44
N TYR A 65 -0.36 1.23 7.55
CA TYR A 65 0.06 0.65 8.82
C TYR A 65 1.43 1.14 9.34
N GLY A 66 2.23 1.82 8.52
CA GLY A 66 3.46 2.48 8.96
C GLY A 66 4.55 1.53 9.49
N MET A 67 4.67 0.34 8.92
CA MET A 67 5.66 -0.68 9.31
C MET A 67 6.44 -1.18 8.09
N THR A 68 7.67 -1.66 8.29
CA THR A 68 8.37 -2.47 7.29
C THR A 68 7.81 -3.89 7.25
N PRO A 69 8.05 -4.69 6.18
CA PRO A 69 7.65 -6.10 6.16
C PRO A 69 8.16 -6.90 7.37
N GLY A 70 9.38 -6.64 7.83
CA GLY A 70 9.92 -7.28 9.03
C GLY A 70 9.17 -6.87 10.31
N GLU A 71 8.77 -5.62 10.44
CA GLU A 71 7.94 -5.14 11.55
C GLU A 71 6.52 -5.71 11.47
N VAL A 72 5.92 -5.81 10.27
CA VAL A 72 4.62 -6.45 10.06
C VAL A 72 4.64 -7.90 10.49
N GLY A 73 5.70 -8.65 10.19
CA GLY A 73 5.84 -10.04 10.66
C GLY A 73 5.85 -10.14 12.19
N ASN A 74 6.59 -9.28 12.88
CA ASN A 74 6.55 -9.22 14.35
C ASN A 74 5.15 -8.87 14.88
N TYR A 75 4.45 -7.94 14.22
CA TYR A 75 3.07 -7.59 14.57
C TYR A 75 2.13 -8.78 14.43
N PHE A 76 2.22 -9.54 13.33
CA PHE A 76 1.38 -10.71 13.11
C PHE A 76 1.66 -11.84 14.11
N ILE A 77 2.92 -12.06 14.50
CA ILE A 77 3.26 -13.01 15.56
C ILE A 77 2.60 -12.62 16.87
N ALA A 78 2.71 -11.35 17.24
CA ALA A 78 2.13 -10.86 18.50
C ALA A 78 0.59 -10.87 18.49
N TYR A 79 -0.02 -10.42 17.39
CA TYR A 79 -1.48 -10.34 17.26
C TYR A 79 -2.13 -11.73 17.17
N GLY A 80 -1.55 -12.63 16.36
CA GLY A 80 -2.04 -14.00 16.14
C GLY A 80 -1.55 -15.01 17.18
N ASN A 81 -0.73 -14.58 18.16
CA ASN A 81 -0.08 -15.48 19.11
C ASN A 81 0.62 -16.66 18.46
N LEU A 82 1.35 -16.39 17.37
CA LEU A 82 1.97 -17.41 16.52
C LEU A 82 3.29 -17.88 17.14
N SER A 83 3.45 -19.19 17.36
CA SER A 83 4.71 -19.79 17.81
C SER A 83 5.61 -20.06 16.62
N LEU A 84 6.52 -19.12 16.30
CA LEU A 84 7.39 -19.17 15.11
C LEU A 84 8.82 -18.77 15.45
N ASP A 85 9.80 -19.55 15.01
CA ASP A 85 11.19 -19.11 14.98
C ASP A 85 11.35 -18.07 13.85
N TYR A 86 11.34 -16.79 14.26
CA TYR A 86 11.27 -15.65 13.35
C TYR A 86 12.51 -14.76 13.47
N MET A 87 13.10 -14.43 12.34
CA MET A 87 14.27 -13.54 12.27
C MET A 87 14.06 -12.44 11.22
N VAL A 88 14.48 -11.23 11.54
CA VAL A 88 14.51 -10.10 10.60
C VAL A 88 15.94 -9.69 10.33
N ILE A 89 16.37 -9.73 9.09
CA ILE A 89 17.61 -9.09 8.64
C ILE A 89 17.28 -7.64 8.32
N LYS A 90 17.63 -6.76 9.25
CA LYS A 90 17.24 -5.34 9.20
C LYS A 90 17.94 -4.58 8.06
N LEU A 91 17.26 -3.56 7.56
CA LEU A 91 17.83 -2.58 6.65
C LEU A 91 18.95 -1.78 7.32
N LYS A 92 20.01 -1.53 6.57
CA LYS A 92 21.07 -0.59 6.98
C LYS A 92 20.66 0.83 6.62
N GLU A 93 20.95 1.79 7.51
CA GLU A 93 20.77 3.22 7.26
C GLU A 93 19.34 3.64 6.88
N TYR A 94 18.33 2.87 7.29
CA TYR A 94 16.93 3.16 7.06
C TYR A 94 16.30 3.87 8.26
N GLY A 95 15.78 5.07 8.03
CA GLY A 95 15.03 5.85 9.01
C GLY A 95 13.51 5.72 8.80
N ARG A 96 12.74 5.75 9.89
CA ARG A 96 11.28 5.58 9.86
C ARG A 96 10.53 6.64 9.07
N ASP A 97 11.11 7.80 8.85
CA ASP A 97 10.56 8.94 8.11
C ASP A 97 10.97 8.97 6.64
N MET A 98 11.85 8.06 6.23
CA MET A 98 12.25 7.96 4.82
C MET A 98 11.10 7.47 3.94
N LEU A 99 10.79 8.24 2.92
CA LEU A 99 10.02 7.78 1.77
C LEU A 99 10.94 7.02 0.81
N PHE A 100 10.39 6.16 -0.04
CA PHE A 100 11.19 5.29 -0.90
C PHE A 100 12.28 6.00 -1.71
N PRO A 101 12.06 7.16 -2.35
CA PRO A 101 13.12 7.85 -3.10
C PRO A 101 14.34 8.24 -2.24
N GLN A 102 14.13 8.48 -0.94
CA GLN A 102 15.22 8.84 -0.02
C GLN A 102 16.12 7.65 0.33
N THR A 103 15.64 6.42 0.12
CA THR A 103 16.42 5.19 0.35
C THR A 103 17.47 4.94 -0.73
N ARG A 104 17.39 5.62 -1.87
CA ARG A 104 18.24 5.44 -3.05
C ARG A 104 18.24 4.02 -3.64
N GLN A 105 17.27 3.18 -3.23
CA GLN A 105 17.12 1.86 -3.80
C GLN A 105 16.39 1.92 -5.14
N PRO A 106 16.69 1.01 -6.08
CA PRO A 106 15.94 0.91 -7.33
C PRO A 106 14.50 0.50 -7.06
N TRP A 107 13.55 1.12 -7.76
CA TRP A 107 12.15 0.73 -7.70
C TRP A 107 11.96 -0.62 -8.38
N ASN A 108 11.61 -1.62 -7.61
CA ASN A 108 11.19 -2.91 -8.15
C ASN A 108 9.68 -2.88 -8.31
N VAL A 109 9.20 -2.82 -9.54
CA VAL A 109 7.79 -2.71 -9.89
C VAL A 109 6.99 -3.84 -9.20
N PRO A 110 6.17 -3.53 -8.19
CA PRO A 110 5.43 -4.56 -7.45
C PRO A 110 4.20 -5.05 -8.23
N SER A 111 3.67 -4.20 -9.11
CA SER A 111 2.51 -4.47 -9.96
C SER A 111 2.59 -3.60 -11.23
N PRO A 112 2.09 -4.07 -12.39
CA PRO A 112 1.98 -3.23 -13.58
C PRO A 112 1.25 -1.90 -13.37
N ALA A 113 0.32 -1.86 -12.42
CA ALA A 113 -0.40 -0.64 -12.04
C ALA A 113 0.37 0.26 -11.05
N LEU A 114 1.54 -0.14 -10.59
CA LEU A 114 2.41 0.64 -9.70
C LEU A 114 3.82 0.76 -10.29
N PRO A 115 3.95 1.35 -11.49
CA PRO A 115 5.21 1.43 -12.22
C PRO A 115 6.27 2.27 -11.49
N ASP A 116 5.84 3.19 -10.65
CA ASP A 116 6.70 4.10 -9.92
C ASP A 116 6.16 4.47 -8.53
N PHE A 117 6.96 5.22 -7.79
CA PHE A 117 6.63 5.67 -6.45
C PHE A 117 5.45 6.67 -6.44
N THR A 118 5.30 7.51 -7.47
CA THR A 118 4.22 8.50 -7.54
C THR A 118 2.86 7.83 -7.67
N CYS A 119 2.77 6.82 -8.54
CA CYS A 119 1.58 5.97 -8.63
C CYS A 119 1.25 5.28 -7.31
N THR A 120 2.27 4.85 -6.55
CA THR A 120 2.09 4.21 -5.25
C THR A 120 1.54 5.16 -4.18
N ILE A 121 1.98 6.42 -4.16
CA ILE A 121 1.39 7.43 -3.27
C ILE A 121 -0.09 7.63 -3.61
N CYS A 122 -0.41 7.84 -4.88
CA CYS A 122 -1.79 8.08 -5.31
C CYS A 122 -2.68 6.84 -5.13
N TYR A 123 -2.13 5.63 -5.28
CA TYR A 123 -2.80 4.38 -4.96
C TYR A 123 -3.30 4.34 -3.52
N SER A 124 -2.62 5.00 -2.57
CA SER A 124 -3.01 4.98 -1.15
C SER A 124 -4.43 5.51 -0.88
N GLY A 125 -4.89 6.48 -1.66
CA GLY A 125 -6.28 6.96 -1.63
C GLY A 125 -7.11 6.43 -2.81
N GLY A 126 -6.48 6.32 -3.96
CA GLY A 126 -7.14 5.99 -5.23
C GLY A 126 -7.60 4.54 -5.36
N CYS A 127 -7.07 3.61 -4.58
CA CYS A 127 -7.47 2.20 -4.65
C CYS A 127 -8.97 1.99 -4.42
N ALA A 128 -9.58 2.76 -3.51
CA ALA A 128 -10.99 2.66 -3.20
C ALA A 128 -11.90 3.06 -4.38
N VAL A 129 -11.41 3.91 -5.29
CA VAL A 129 -12.14 4.32 -6.49
C VAL A 129 -12.40 3.12 -7.42
N GLY A 130 -11.48 2.15 -7.45
CA GLY A 130 -11.65 0.91 -8.23
C GLY A 130 -12.83 0.03 -7.81
N ALA A 131 -13.46 0.30 -6.65
CA ALA A 131 -14.71 -0.33 -6.23
C ALA A 131 -15.96 0.39 -6.77
N SER A 132 -15.78 1.47 -7.52
CA SER A 132 -16.85 2.26 -8.15
C SER A 132 -16.88 2.02 -9.67
N ASN A 133 -17.75 2.75 -10.37
CA ASN A 133 -17.82 2.77 -11.83
C ASN A 133 -16.93 3.88 -12.46
N ILE A 134 -16.00 4.43 -11.70
CA ILE A 134 -15.00 5.39 -12.17
C ILE A 134 -13.69 4.64 -12.43
N SER A 135 -13.08 4.86 -13.58
CA SER A 135 -11.72 4.39 -13.86
C SER A 135 -10.70 5.18 -13.05
N GLU A 136 -9.78 4.49 -12.41
CA GLU A 136 -8.60 5.06 -11.76
C GLU A 136 -7.35 5.00 -12.64
N GLY A 137 -7.53 4.86 -13.95
CA GLY A 137 -6.46 4.92 -14.94
C GLY A 137 -5.64 3.64 -15.07
N ARG A 138 -6.07 2.50 -14.52
CA ARG A 138 -5.41 1.19 -14.79
C ARG A 138 -5.44 0.88 -16.28
N GLY A 139 -4.33 0.34 -16.80
CA GLY A 139 -4.16 0.09 -18.23
C GLY A 139 -3.66 1.31 -19.01
N THR A 140 -3.62 2.50 -18.39
CA THR A 140 -2.98 3.69 -18.96
C THR A 140 -1.51 3.82 -18.52
N PRO A 141 -0.70 4.71 -19.11
CA PRO A 141 0.65 5.03 -18.62
C PRO A 141 0.67 5.69 -17.23
N HIS A 142 -0.49 6.09 -16.69
CA HIS A 142 -0.61 6.87 -15.45
C HIS A 142 -1.66 6.29 -14.49
N PRO A 143 -1.52 5.02 -14.04
CA PRO A 143 -2.46 4.41 -13.11
C PRO A 143 -2.51 5.21 -11.80
N PHE A 144 -3.71 5.36 -11.24
CA PHE A 144 -3.99 6.15 -10.02
C PHE A 144 -3.63 7.64 -10.08
N LEU A 145 -3.19 8.13 -11.24
CA LEU A 145 -2.95 9.54 -11.52
C LEU A 145 -3.99 10.11 -12.48
N THR A 146 -4.88 9.28 -13.00
CA THR A 146 -5.91 9.66 -13.96
C THR A 146 -7.23 9.02 -13.55
N TYR A 147 -8.27 9.83 -13.40
CA TYR A 147 -9.60 9.39 -12.97
C TYR A 147 -10.67 9.91 -13.92
N GLY A 148 -11.66 9.08 -14.22
CA GLY A 148 -12.78 9.49 -15.04
C GLY A 148 -13.69 8.32 -15.46
N ALA A 149 -14.77 8.67 -16.15
CA ALA A 149 -15.67 7.71 -16.78
C ALA A 149 -16.36 8.38 -17.98
N PRO A 150 -16.84 7.61 -18.99
CA PRO A 150 -17.45 8.18 -20.19
C PRO A 150 -18.70 9.04 -19.96
N TYR A 151 -19.37 8.84 -18.82
CA TYR A 151 -20.59 9.57 -18.43
C TYR A 151 -20.29 10.81 -17.57
N ILE A 152 -19.03 11.06 -17.21
CA ILE A 152 -18.64 12.22 -16.39
C ILE A 152 -18.30 13.39 -17.31
N ASP A 153 -18.96 14.53 -17.11
CA ASP A 153 -18.54 15.78 -17.71
C ASP A 153 -17.23 16.24 -17.05
N MET A 154 -16.20 16.42 -17.86
CA MET A 154 -14.84 16.72 -17.38
C MET A 154 -14.76 18.09 -16.73
N ASP A 155 -15.53 19.08 -17.21
CA ASP A 155 -15.50 20.44 -16.69
C ASP A 155 -16.23 20.50 -15.35
N GLU A 156 -17.41 19.93 -15.26
CA GLU A 156 -18.17 19.84 -13.99
C GLU A 156 -17.39 19.06 -12.92
N PHE A 157 -16.79 17.94 -13.29
CA PHE A 157 -16.00 17.13 -12.36
C PHE A 157 -14.75 17.88 -11.85
N TYR A 158 -14.07 18.56 -12.74
CA TYR A 158 -12.92 19.36 -12.36
C TYR A 158 -13.28 20.49 -11.39
N GLU A 159 -14.31 21.25 -11.69
CA GLU A 159 -14.79 22.37 -10.83
C GLU A 159 -15.27 21.85 -9.47
N ALA A 160 -15.94 20.70 -9.42
CA ALA A 160 -16.38 20.06 -8.18
C ALA A 160 -15.21 19.60 -7.30
N LEU A 161 -14.06 19.23 -7.87
CA LEU A 161 -12.87 18.82 -7.14
C LEU A 161 -12.05 20.00 -6.58
N LEU A 162 -12.07 21.16 -7.22
CA LEU A 162 -11.21 22.30 -6.86
C LEU A 162 -11.29 22.73 -5.39
N PRO A 163 -12.45 22.73 -4.72
CA PRO A 163 -12.56 23.10 -3.31
C PRO A 163 -11.86 22.14 -2.36
N TRP A 164 -11.63 20.88 -2.81
CA TRP A 164 -11.06 19.78 -2.00
C TRP A 164 -9.57 19.58 -2.24
N VAL A 165 -8.99 20.28 -3.23
CA VAL A 165 -7.60 20.13 -3.63
C VAL A 165 -6.73 21.14 -2.89
N ASP A 166 -5.80 20.65 -2.08
CA ASP A 166 -4.71 21.46 -1.55
C ASP A 166 -3.70 21.75 -2.68
N ARG A 167 -3.80 22.94 -3.27
CA ARG A 167 -3.01 23.33 -4.45
C ARG A 167 -1.51 23.48 -4.18
N GLU A 168 -1.11 23.52 -2.92
CA GLU A 168 0.32 23.51 -2.55
C GLU A 168 0.91 22.10 -2.65
N LYS A 169 0.06 21.07 -2.56
CA LYS A 169 0.48 19.66 -2.53
C LYS A 169 0.07 18.88 -3.75
N LEU A 170 -0.99 19.30 -4.44
CA LEU A 170 -1.58 18.53 -5.54
C LEU A 170 -1.97 19.43 -6.70
N LEU A 171 -1.48 19.10 -7.90
CA LEU A 171 -1.89 19.71 -9.15
C LEU A 171 -2.83 18.77 -9.90
N ILE A 172 -4.07 19.23 -10.15
CA ILE A 172 -5.02 18.51 -11.02
C ILE A 172 -5.13 19.19 -12.38
N ARG A 173 -5.37 18.39 -13.40
CA ARG A 173 -5.51 18.83 -14.80
C ARG A 173 -6.62 18.05 -15.49
N LYS A 174 -7.34 18.74 -16.40
CA LYS A 174 -8.26 18.11 -17.32
C LYS A 174 -7.49 17.32 -18.38
N LYS A 175 -7.89 16.07 -18.63
CA LYS A 175 -7.26 15.22 -19.66
C LYS A 175 -8.25 14.14 -20.10
N ALA A 176 -8.49 14.04 -21.42
CA ALA A 176 -9.16 12.86 -21.97
C ALA A 176 -8.19 11.67 -21.98
N PHE A 177 -8.69 10.48 -21.72
CA PHE A 177 -7.95 9.22 -21.81
C PHE A 177 -8.89 8.08 -22.21
N THR A 178 -8.35 7.04 -22.82
CA THR A 178 -9.05 5.82 -23.26
C THR A 178 -8.34 4.59 -22.72
#